data_b2808a646dfaf396979a9cb1048fc9f8
#
_entry.id   b2808a646dfaf396979a9cb1048fc9f8
#
_cell.length_a   1.000
_cell.length_b   1.000
_cell.length_c   1.000
_cell.angle_alpha   90.00
_cell.angle_beta   90.00
_cell.angle_gamma   90.00
#
_symmetry.space_group_name_H-M   'P 1'
#
loop_
_entity.id
_entity.type
_entity.pdbx_description
1 polymer ?
#
loop_
_entity_poly.entity_id
_entity_poly.type
_entity_poly.pdbx_seq_one_letter_code
_entity_poly.pdbx_strand_id
1 'polypeptide(L)'
;MIQLLLLGSCVILACILCNRLSSRIGIPMLLAFILLGMVFGSEGLVRIDFADFGFAETICSIALIFIMFYGGFGTRWKTAKPAALKALVMSAFGTIFTALFTGLFCHYVLHFSLLEGLLTGAVLGSTDAASVFSVLRSKNLSLKDSTDSLLEVES
;
A
#
# COMPACT_ATOMS: atom_id res chain seq x y z
N MET A 1 24.53 -4.16 17.66
CA MET A 1 24.69 -4.22 16.20
C MET A 1 24.41 -5.62 15.64
N ILE A 2 25.09 -6.66 16.10
CA ILE A 2 24.88 -8.06 15.64
C ILE A 2 23.44 -8.54 15.86
N GLN A 3 22.84 -8.27 17.00
CA GLN A 3 21.44 -8.65 17.30
C GLN A 3 20.45 -7.98 16.35
N LEU A 4 20.67 -6.73 15.99
CA LEU A 4 19.80 -5.98 15.07
C LEU A 4 19.92 -6.53 13.64
N LEU A 5 21.11 -6.92 13.22
CA LEU A 5 21.33 -7.59 11.92
C LEU A 5 20.70 -8.98 11.87
N LEU A 6 20.81 -9.76 12.95
CA LEU A 6 20.16 -11.06 13.06
C LEU A 6 18.64 -10.93 13.01
N LEU A 7 18.09 -9.99 13.78
CA LEU A 7 16.65 -9.73 13.79
C LEU A 7 16.16 -9.28 12.40
N GLY A 8 16.87 -8.35 11.77
CA GLY A 8 16.55 -7.91 10.41
C GLY A 8 16.60 -9.05 9.38
N SER A 9 17.61 -9.92 9.46
CA SER A 9 17.71 -11.08 8.57
C SER A 9 16.57 -12.10 8.80
N CYS A 10 16.19 -12.35 10.04
CA CYS A 10 15.04 -13.21 10.35
C CYS A 10 13.73 -12.64 9.83
N VAL A 11 13.50 -11.33 9.99
CA VAL A 11 12.30 -10.65 9.47
C VAL A 11 12.27 -10.74 7.94
N ILE A 12 13.38 -10.45 7.26
CA ILE A 12 13.45 -10.56 5.79
C ILE A 12 13.16 -11.99 5.33
N LEU A 13 13.74 -12.98 5.98
CA LEU A 13 13.48 -14.39 5.65
C LEU A 13 12.00 -14.74 5.85
N ALA A 14 11.41 -14.32 6.97
CA ALA A 14 9.99 -14.50 7.26
C ALA A 14 9.10 -13.81 6.19
N CYS A 15 9.46 -12.60 5.75
CA CYS A 15 8.75 -11.90 4.69
C CYS A 15 8.83 -12.66 3.35
N ILE A 16 10.00 -13.20 2.99
CA ILE A 16 10.17 -13.99 1.75
C ILE A 16 9.30 -15.26 1.79
N LEU A 17 9.30 -15.96 2.91
CA LEU A 17 8.48 -17.17 3.10
C LEU A 17 6.99 -16.84 3.07
N CYS A 18 6.59 -15.76 3.76
CA CYS A 18 5.22 -15.27 3.79
C CYS A 18 4.72 -14.86 2.41
N ASN A 19 5.54 -14.16 1.62
CA ASN A 19 5.22 -13.81 0.23
C ASN A 19 4.98 -15.07 -0.63
N ARG A 20 5.84 -16.08 -0.49
CA ARG A 20 5.70 -17.33 -1.24
C ARG A 20 4.44 -18.12 -0.85
N LEU A 21 4.05 -18.07 0.42
CA LEU A 21 2.84 -18.71 0.92
C LEU A 21 1.58 -17.93 0.51
N SER A 22 1.60 -16.60 0.67
CA SER A 22 0.52 -15.68 0.28
C SER A 22 0.14 -15.85 -1.20
N SER A 23 1.14 -15.93 -2.09
CA SER A 23 0.90 -16.13 -3.52
C SER A 23 0.26 -17.48 -3.86
N ARG A 24 0.48 -18.53 -3.04
CA ARG A 24 -0.16 -19.84 -3.21
C ARG A 24 -1.60 -19.87 -2.73
N ILE A 25 -1.89 -19.15 -1.64
CA ILE A 25 -3.23 -19.13 -1.01
C ILE A 25 -4.13 -18.09 -1.69
N GLY A 26 -3.55 -17.12 -2.42
CA GLY A 26 -4.30 -16.04 -3.07
C GLY A 26 -4.68 -14.90 -2.13
N ILE A 27 -4.01 -14.79 -0.98
CA ILE A 27 -4.19 -13.66 -0.04
C ILE A 27 -3.36 -12.46 -0.55
N PRO A 28 -3.89 -11.22 -0.46
CA PRO A 28 -3.10 -10.03 -0.77
C PRO A 28 -1.82 -9.97 0.07
N MET A 29 -0.69 -9.70 -0.59
CA MET A 29 0.64 -9.67 0.05
C MET A 29 0.70 -8.69 1.22
N LEU A 30 0.07 -7.52 1.08
CA LEU A 30 0.00 -6.50 2.13
C LEU A 30 -0.64 -7.06 3.41
N LEU A 31 -1.77 -7.76 3.28
CA LEU A 31 -2.46 -8.38 4.42
C LEU A 31 -1.57 -9.42 5.11
N ALA A 32 -0.85 -10.23 4.34
CA ALA A 32 0.07 -11.22 4.88
C ALA A 32 1.22 -10.56 5.66
N PHE A 33 1.75 -9.43 5.20
CA PHE A 33 2.79 -8.68 5.93
C PHE A 33 2.27 -7.98 7.18
N ILE A 34 1.04 -7.47 7.17
CA ILE A 34 0.39 -6.91 8.37
C ILE A 34 0.25 -8.01 9.45
N LEU A 35 -0.27 -9.18 9.07
CA LEU A 35 -0.39 -10.32 9.99
C LEU A 35 0.98 -10.77 10.52
N LEU A 36 2.00 -10.82 9.65
CA LEU A 36 3.37 -11.12 10.08
C LEU A 36 3.89 -10.06 11.07
N GLY A 37 3.64 -8.78 10.80
CA GLY A 37 4.01 -7.68 11.70
C GLY A 37 3.32 -7.79 13.07
N MET A 38 2.05 -8.20 13.11
CA MET A 38 1.33 -8.45 14.36
C MET A 38 1.95 -9.61 15.17
N VAL A 39 2.43 -10.67 14.50
CA VAL A 39 3.11 -11.80 15.17
C VAL A 39 4.44 -11.39 15.79
N PHE A 40 5.19 -10.51 15.09
CA PHE A 40 6.50 -10.04 15.57
C PHE A 40 6.40 -8.85 16.53
N GLY A 41 5.29 -8.11 16.55
CA GLY A 41 5.09 -6.92 17.37
C GLY A 41 5.09 -7.17 18.87
N SER A 42 5.05 -6.09 19.65
CA SER A 42 5.09 -6.12 21.12
C SER A 42 3.98 -6.95 21.77
N GLU A 43 2.79 -6.94 21.19
CA GLU A 43 1.63 -7.73 21.62
C GLU A 43 1.57 -9.12 20.97
N GLY A 44 2.51 -9.42 20.05
CA GLY A 44 2.55 -10.68 19.31
C GLY A 44 3.25 -11.83 20.05
N LEU A 45 3.49 -12.91 19.31
CA LEU A 45 4.13 -14.12 19.86
C LEU A 45 5.62 -13.91 20.13
N VAL A 46 6.31 -13.12 19.32
CA VAL A 46 7.76 -12.90 19.41
C VAL A 46 8.11 -11.75 20.36
N ARG A 47 7.16 -10.83 20.58
CA ARG A 47 7.25 -9.70 21.53
C ARG A 47 8.50 -8.84 21.33
N ILE A 48 8.70 -8.39 20.08
CA ILE A 48 9.76 -7.45 19.78
C ILE A 48 9.26 -6.04 20.10
N ASP A 49 9.84 -5.42 21.12
CA ASP A 49 9.60 -4.01 21.45
C ASP A 49 10.35 -3.13 20.43
N PHE A 50 9.61 -2.71 19.42
CA PHE A 50 10.11 -1.77 18.42
C PHE A 50 9.35 -0.44 18.55
N ALA A 51 10.01 0.54 19.17
CA ALA A 51 9.46 1.87 19.42
C ALA A 51 10.25 3.00 18.71
N ASP A 52 11.17 2.65 17.82
CA ASP A 52 11.94 3.63 17.05
C ASP A 52 11.20 4.05 15.78
N PHE A 53 10.28 5.01 15.95
CA PHE A 53 9.47 5.54 14.85
C PHE A 53 10.31 6.29 13.81
N GLY A 54 11.44 6.93 14.21
CA GLY A 54 12.35 7.61 13.29
C GLY A 54 13.06 6.64 12.35
N PHE A 55 13.50 5.49 12.90
CA PHE A 55 14.05 4.42 12.08
C PHE A 55 13.02 3.82 11.14
N ALA A 56 11.78 3.59 11.62
CA ALA A 56 10.69 3.11 10.79
C ALA A 56 10.37 4.07 9.65
N GLU A 57 10.28 5.38 9.91
CA GLU A 57 10.06 6.42 8.89
C GLU A 57 11.15 6.39 7.82
N THR A 58 12.42 6.29 8.24
CA THR A 58 13.55 6.22 7.31
C THR A 58 13.46 5.00 6.39
N ILE A 59 13.20 3.82 6.94
CA ILE A 59 13.07 2.58 6.15
C ILE A 59 11.87 2.66 5.21
N CYS A 60 10.72 3.16 5.68
CA CYS A 60 9.53 3.33 4.85
C CYS A 60 9.76 4.32 3.72
N SER A 61 10.45 5.43 3.98
CA SER A 61 10.81 6.43 2.97
C SER A 61 11.73 5.86 1.89
N ILE A 62 12.75 5.11 2.29
CA ILE A 62 13.64 4.42 1.34
C ILE A 62 12.86 3.39 0.53
N ALA A 63 12.03 2.58 1.17
CA ALA A 63 11.19 1.59 0.48
C ALA A 63 10.23 2.27 -0.52
N LEU A 64 9.62 3.40 -0.14
CA LEU A 64 8.74 4.17 -1.02
C LEU A 64 9.48 4.66 -2.27
N ILE A 65 10.71 5.16 -2.14
CA ILE A 65 11.53 5.59 -3.28
C ILE A 65 11.71 4.43 -4.26
N PHE A 66 12.04 3.22 -3.78
CA PHE A 66 12.20 2.04 -4.63
C PHE A 66 10.89 1.61 -5.29
N ILE A 67 9.76 1.65 -4.56
CA ILE A 67 8.43 1.30 -5.08
C ILE A 67 8.04 2.27 -6.20
N MET A 68 8.18 3.57 -5.97
CA MET A 68 7.87 4.62 -6.95
C MET A 68 8.78 4.52 -8.19
N PHE A 69 10.07 4.29 -7.98
CA PHE A 69 11.01 4.09 -9.09
C PHE A 69 10.64 2.86 -9.94
N TYR A 70 10.37 1.74 -9.29
CA TYR A 70 9.99 0.50 -9.97
C TYR A 70 8.67 0.63 -10.73
N GLY A 71 7.67 1.26 -10.12
CA GLY A 71 6.38 1.55 -10.74
C GLY A 71 6.54 2.44 -11.96
N GLY A 72 7.21 3.59 -11.81
CA GLY A 72 7.43 4.54 -12.90
C GLY A 72 8.29 3.96 -14.05
N PHE A 73 9.33 3.19 -13.73
CA PHE A 73 10.18 2.58 -14.74
C PHE A 73 9.50 1.44 -15.49
N GLY A 74 8.59 0.71 -14.82
CA GLY A 74 7.83 -0.39 -15.43
C GLY A 74 6.71 0.06 -16.36
N THR A 75 6.26 1.31 -16.24
CA THR A 75 5.12 1.84 -16.99
C THR A 75 5.51 2.20 -18.41
N ARG A 76 4.87 1.58 -19.40
CA ARG A 76 5.08 1.87 -20.83
C ARG A 76 4.38 3.17 -21.22
N TRP A 77 5.13 4.25 -21.36
CA TRP A 77 4.59 5.59 -21.68
C TRP A 77 3.64 5.61 -22.90
N LYS A 78 3.94 4.84 -23.94
CA LYS A 78 3.07 4.74 -25.13
C LYS A 78 1.69 4.17 -24.82
N THR A 79 1.60 3.25 -23.88
CA THR A 79 0.35 2.61 -23.45
C THR A 79 -0.38 3.44 -22.39
N ALA A 80 0.38 4.10 -21.51
CA ALA A 80 -0.14 4.95 -20.44
C ALA A 80 -0.69 6.30 -20.93
N LYS A 81 -0.06 6.90 -21.95
CA LYS A 81 -0.41 8.24 -22.46
C LYS A 81 -1.91 8.43 -22.80
N PRO A 82 -2.61 7.53 -23.52
CA PRO A 82 -4.04 7.72 -23.81
C PRO A 82 -4.94 7.59 -22.59
N ALA A 83 -4.50 6.86 -21.56
CA ALA A 83 -5.24 6.67 -20.31
C ALA A 83 -4.91 7.76 -19.26
N ALA A 84 -3.75 8.43 -19.38
CA ALA A 84 -3.21 9.31 -18.36
C ALA A 84 -4.15 10.45 -17.95
N LEU A 85 -4.81 11.11 -18.91
CA LEU A 85 -5.73 12.20 -18.59
C LEU A 85 -6.98 11.69 -17.86
N LYS A 86 -7.50 10.53 -18.27
CA LYS A 86 -8.67 9.91 -17.61
C LYS A 86 -8.30 9.44 -16.20
N ALA A 87 -7.13 8.82 -16.05
CA ALA A 87 -6.59 8.38 -14.77
C ALA A 87 -6.39 9.57 -13.82
N LEU A 88 -5.78 10.68 -14.30
CA LEU A 88 -5.57 11.88 -13.51
C LEU A 88 -6.89 12.47 -12.98
N VAL A 89 -7.90 12.56 -13.87
CA VAL A 89 -9.22 13.08 -13.49
C VAL A 89 -9.89 12.13 -12.47
N MET A 90 -9.88 10.83 -12.72
CA MET A 90 -10.47 9.83 -11.80
C MET A 90 -9.78 9.83 -10.45
N SER A 91 -8.46 9.83 -10.41
CA SER A 91 -7.66 9.88 -9.18
C SER A 91 -7.95 11.15 -8.38
N ALA A 92 -7.91 12.34 -9.01
CA ALA A 92 -8.16 13.61 -8.33
C ALA A 92 -9.59 13.69 -7.77
N PHE A 93 -10.60 13.40 -8.60
CA PHE A 93 -11.99 13.42 -8.16
C PHE A 93 -12.29 12.30 -7.16
N GLY A 94 -11.80 11.09 -7.39
CA GLY A 94 -11.97 9.95 -6.50
C GLY A 94 -11.44 10.25 -5.10
N THR A 95 -10.21 10.76 -5.00
CA THR A 95 -9.59 11.10 -3.72
C THR A 95 -10.35 12.23 -3.00
N ILE A 96 -10.73 13.30 -3.73
CA ILE A 96 -11.50 14.41 -3.15
C ILE A 96 -12.85 13.92 -2.64
N PHE A 97 -13.60 13.15 -3.42
CA PHE A 97 -14.90 12.62 -2.99
C PHE A 97 -14.77 11.68 -1.80
N THR A 98 -13.81 10.75 -1.83
CA THR A 98 -13.56 9.84 -0.72
C THR A 98 -13.19 10.61 0.55
N ALA A 99 -12.30 11.60 0.45
CA ALA A 99 -11.90 12.44 1.58
C ALA A 99 -13.09 13.21 2.16
N LEU A 100 -13.93 13.81 1.29
CA LEU A 100 -15.11 14.54 1.73
C LEU A 100 -16.15 13.64 2.40
N PHE A 101 -16.54 12.53 1.76
CA PHE A 101 -17.56 11.64 2.32
C PHE A 101 -17.09 10.99 3.62
N THR A 102 -15.87 10.46 3.65
CA THR A 102 -15.30 9.86 4.84
C THR A 102 -15.07 10.91 5.92
N GLY A 103 -14.59 12.11 5.54
CA GLY A 103 -14.40 13.23 6.47
C GLY A 103 -15.69 13.70 7.11
N LEU A 104 -16.74 13.86 6.34
CA LEU A 104 -18.07 14.22 6.85
C LEU A 104 -18.63 13.12 7.75
N PHE A 105 -18.48 11.85 7.37
CA PHE A 105 -18.87 10.73 8.23
C PHE A 105 -18.14 10.76 9.57
N CYS A 106 -16.82 10.93 9.57
CA CYS A 106 -16.03 11.04 10.79
C CYS A 106 -16.45 12.26 11.64
N HIS A 107 -16.77 13.38 11.01
CA HIS A 107 -17.22 14.57 11.73
C HIS A 107 -18.59 14.36 12.40
N TYR A 108 -19.59 13.88 11.67
CA TYR A 108 -20.96 13.75 12.18
C TYR A 108 -21.20 12.53 13.05
N VAL A 109 -20.53 11.41 12.78
CA VAL A 109 -20.76 10.14 13.49
C VAL A 109 -19.73 9.90 14.59
N LEU A 110 -18.45 10.18 14.31
CA LEU A 110 -17.36 9.95 15.26
C LEU A 110 -17.01 11.21 16.09
N HIS A 111 -17.68 12.34 15.81
CA HIS A 111 -17.46 13.63 16.49
C HIS A 111 -16.00 14.14 16.40
N PHE A 112 -15.29 13.80 15.33
CA PHE A 112 -13.97 14.36 15.04
C PHE A 112 -14.10 15.83 14.63
N SER A 113 -13.03 16.61 14.82
CA SER A 113 -12.98 17.92 14.18
C SER A 113 -13.04 17.77 12.67
N LEU A 114 -13.55 18.75 11.95
CA LEU A 114 -13.70 18.68 10.49
C LEU A 114 -12.35 18.39 9.80
N LEU A 115 -11.29 18.98 10.32
CA LEU A 115 -9.93 18.85 9.76
C LEU A 115 -9.37 17.46 9.99
N GLU A 116 -9.53 16.89 11.17
CA GLU A 116 -9.14 15.50 11.49
C GLU A 116 -9.94 14.49 10.65
N GLY A 117 -11.25 14.74 10.49
CA GLY A 117 -12.09 13.91 9.63
C GLY A 117 -11.64 13.93 8.16
N LEU A 118 -11.36 15.12 7.61
CA LEU A 118 -10.87 15.27 6.24
C LEU A 118 -9.49 14.63 6.06
N LEU A 119 -8.59 14.78 7.03
CA LEU A 119 -7.27 14.14 7.02
C LEU A 119 -7.40 12.62 7.00
N THR A 120 -8.24 12.07 7.88
CA THR A 120 -8.54 10.63 7.92
C THR A 120 -9.11 10.14 6.58
N GLY A 121 -10.04 10.90 6.00
CA GLY A 121 -10.63 10.60 4.71
C GLY A 121 -9.62 10.66 3.56
N ALA A 122 -8.69 11.61 3.58
CA ALA A 122 -7.63 11.73 2.58
C ALA A 122 -6.65 10.53 2.65
N VAL A 123 -6.28 10.10 3.85
CA VAL A 123 -5.42 8.92 4.06
C VAL A 123 -6.11 7.65 3.58
N LEU A 124 -7.40 7.46 3.91
CA LEU A 124 -8.17 6.29 3.48
C LEU A 124 -8.50 6.30 1.98
N GLY A 125 -8.53 7.47 1.35
CA GLY A 125 -8.75 7.62 -0.08
C GLY A 125 -7.52 7.32 -0.94
N SER A 126 -6.36 7.08 -0.33
CA SER A 126 -5.15 6.69 -1.04
C SER A 126 -5.23 5.23 -1.50
N THR A 127 -5.04 5.00 -2.79
CA THR A 127 -4.97 3.66 -3.39
C THR A 127 -3.58 3.07 -3.26
N ASP A 128 -3.48 1.76 -3.03
CA ASP A 128 -2.20 1.04 -2.98
C ASP A 128 -1.89 0.37 -4.32
N ALA A 129 -1.08 1.04 -5.12
CA ALA A 129 -0.60 0.55 -6.41
C ALA A 129 0.05 -0.84 -6.33
N ALA A 130 0.85 -1.11 -5.29
CA ALA A 130 1.55 -2.37 -5.15
C ALA A 130 0.58 -3.56 -4.98
N SER A 131 -0.49 -3.39 -4.21
CA SER A 131 -1.54 -4.39 -4.04
C SER A 131 -2.34 -4.60 -5.31
N VAL A 132 -2.71 -3.54 -6.01
CA VAL A 132 -3.42 -3.62 -7.30
C VAL A 132 -2.60 -4.42 -8.31
N PHE A 133 -1.32 -4.09 -8.49
CA PHE A 133 -0.43 -4.80 -9.39
C PHE A 133 -0.21 -6.26 -9.00
N SER A 134 -0.07 -6.54 -7.71
CA SER A 134 0.13 -7.91 -7.23
C SER A 134 -1.07 -8.80 -7.56
N VAL A 135 -2.30 -8.29 -7.41
CA VAL A 135 -3.54 -9.01 -7.73
C VAL A 135 -3.72 -9.19 -9.23
N LEU A 136 -3.51 -8.15 -10.02
CA LEU A 136 -3.63 -8.21 -11.49
C LEU A 136 -2.63 -9.20 -12.09
N ARG A 137 -1.37 -9.16 -11.64
CA ARG A 137 -0.31 -10.04 -12.16
C ARG A 137 -0.44 -11.48 -11.65
N SER A 138 -0.88 -11.71 -10.41
CA SER A 138 -0.97 -13.07 -9.83
C SER A 138 -1.99 -13.95 -10.53
N LYS A 139 -3.03 -13.37 -11.12
CA LYS A 139 -4.12 -14.12 -11.78
C LYS A 139 -4.09 -14.07 -13.31
N ASN A 140 -3.03 -13.48 -13.92
CA ASN A 140 -2.99 -13.22 -15.37
C ASN A 140 -4.32 -12.61 -15.89
N LEU A 141 -4.94 -11.75 -15.08
CA LEU A 141 -6.18 -11.09 -15.44
C LEU A 141 -5.86 -9.98 -16.44
N SER A 142 -6.23 -10.18 -17.69
CA SER A 142 -6.32 -9.10 -18.66
C SER A 142 -7.71 -8.48 -18.56
N LEU A 143 -7.79 -7.23 -18.18
CA LEU A 143 -9.05 -6.50 -18.13
C LEU A 143 -9.38 -5.97 -19.53
N LYS A 144 -10.68 -5.92 -19.84
CA LYS A 144 -11.17 -5.46 -21.13
C LYS A 144 -10.90 -3.97 -21.33
N ASP A 145 -10.65 -3.56 -22.57
CA ASP A 145 -10.60 -2.15 -23.01
C ASP A 145 -9.53 -1.28 -22.32
N SER A 146 -8.32 -1.80 -22.11
CA SER A 146 -7.21 -1.08 -21.47
C SER A 146 -7.48 -0.61 -20.03
N THR A 147 -8.44 -1.21 -19.34
CA THR A 147 -8.76 -0.89 -17.93
C THR A 147 -7.60 -1.22 -17.00
N ASP A 148 -6.80 -2.22 -17.33
CA ASP A 148 -5.53 -2.53 -16.68
C ASP A 148 -4.54 -1.36 -16.73
N SER A 149 -4.37 -0.74 -17.92
CA SER A 149 -3.52 0.45 -18.06
C SER A 149 -4.08 1.68 -17.32
N LEU A 150 -5.40 1.80 -17.24
CA LEU A 150 -6.05 2.88 -16.51
C LEU A 150 -5.83 2.74 -15.00
N LEU A 151 -6.00 1.53 -14.46
CA LEU A 151 -5.74 1.22 -13.05
C LEU A 151 -4.26 1.37 -12.70
N GLU A 152 -3.37 0.99 -13.63
CA GLU A 152 -1.92 1.14 -13.47
C GLU A 152 -1.48 2.60 -13.39
N VAL A 153 -2.15 3.50 -14.08
CA VAL A 153 -1.80 4.93 -14.09
C VAL A 153 -2.55 5.71 -13.00
N GLU A 154 -3.73 5.24 -12.58
CA GLU A 154 -4.54 5.87 -11.54
C GLU A 154 -3.97 5.64 -10.14
N SER A 155 -3.52 4.42 -9.84
CA SER A 155 -2.93 4.04 -8.55
C SER A 155 -1.47 4.45 -8.44
#